data_d13a546bcc089e5d4ea482c8c79b88fa
#
_entry.id   d13a546bcc089e5d4ea482c8c79b88fa
#
_cell.length_a   1.000
_cell.length_b   1.000
_cell.length_c   1.000
_cell.angle_alpha   90.00
_cell.angle_beta   90.00
_cell.angle_gamma   90.00
#
_symmetry.space_group_name_H-M   'P 1'
#
loop_
_entity.id
_entity.type
_entity.pdbx_description
1 polymer ?
#
loop_
_entity_poly.entity_id
_entity_poly.type
_entity_poly.pdbx_seq_one_letter_code
_entity_poly.pdbx_strand_id
1 'polypeptide(L)'
;MSPLPENKPLRMVANQLVQVARQDIAAETPLFSIPRNTIICAATSTLRDRIPAVFDLERDDAGLSDFEDEDDLTSSSQDSWTLLILVLIYEYLRGDASPWKPYLDVLPSTFDTPMFWSPAELSELQASAVVAKVGKEDADRMIASKILSVVRAHEDVFFPRATDTLDDTQLLELAHRMGSAIMAYAFDLEKDDETDEANEDDEWVEDRAGKTMLGMVPMADILNADAEFNAHINHGEDALTATTLRAIKAGEEILNYYGPLSSAELLRRYGYVTATHSRYDVVELPWELVEMELRERVVGRTEPSDWERIDQLARSDEDFEESIVLERWSEDPDSAGQLGSAAVFTGLPDELAEQFKGFLKAAKKVANIELAVHALADKDMRKDLYLQVVLGALQTRERQYSTSLEDDERLLDKGGLTGRQEMAVWVRRGEKQLLREAQLWVRREAHEMRNKASERGGPDDGPAAKKRRL
;
A
#
# COMPACT_ATOMS: atom_id res chain seq x y z
N MET A 1 31.22 -12.35 -7.59
CA MET A 1 29.75 -12.39 -7.68
C MET A 1 29.38 -13.69 -8.37
N SER A 2 28.94 -14.68 -7.63
CA SER A 2 28.45 -15.93 -8.20
C SER A 2 27.01 -15.70 -8.66
N PRO A 3 26.58 -16.25 -9.80
CA PRO A 3 25.18 -16.15 -10.21
C PRO A 3 24.32 -16.88 -9.18
N LEU A 4 23.22 -16.24 -8.78
CA LEU A 4 22.19 -16.85 -7.95
C LEU A 4 21.67 -18.11 -8.68
N PRO A 5 21.33 -19.18 -7.97
CA PRO A 5 20.74 -20.36 -8.58
C PRO A 5 19.44 -19.97 -9.29
N GLU A 6 19.18 -20.55 -10.46
CA GLU A 6 17.91 -20.44 -11.19
C GLU A 6 16.77 -20.85 -10.26
N ASN A 7 16.17 -19.87 -9.59
CA ASN A 7 15.05 -20.08 -8.72
C ASN A 7 13.78 -20.18 -9.57
N LYS A 8 13.09 -21.31 -9.43
CA LYS A 8 11.65 -21.34 -9.63
C LYS A 8 11.06 -20.16 -8.86
N PRO A 9 10.15 -19.37 -9.44
CA PRO A 9 9.50 -18.29 -8.73
C PRO A 9 8.84 -18.89 -7.47
N LEU A 10 9.39 -18.57 -6.31
CA LEU A 10 8.80 -18.93 -5.02
C LEU A 10 7.54 -18.07 -4.88
N ARG A 11 6.44 -18.64 -5.30
CA ARG A 11 5.12 -18.12 -5.00
C ARG A 11 4.65 -18.79 -3.72
N MET A 12 4.70 -18.06 -2.63
CA MET A 12 4.14 -18.47 -1.35
C MET A 12 2.64 -18.23 -1.37
N VAL A 13 1.91 -19.21 -1.90
CA VAL A 13 0.46 -19.18 -1.95
C VAL A 13 -0.06 -20.27 -1.02
N ALA A 14 -0.46 -19.89 0.18
CA ALA A 14 -1.28 -20.75 1.01
C ALA A 14 -2.68 -20.83 0.37
N ASN A 15 -3.06 -22.01 -0.13
CA ASN A 15 -4.41 -22.38 -0.57
C ASN A 15 -5.04 -21.61 -1.75
N GLN A 16 -4.30 -20.92 -2.60
CA GLN A 16 -4.89 -20.32 -3.80
C GLN A 16 -5.04 -21.32 -4.94
N LEU A 17 -6.17 -21.26 -5.65
CA LEU A 17 -6.37 -21.99 -6.90
C LEU A 17 -5.44 -21.41 -7.97
N VAL A 18 -4.71 -22.26 -8.67
CA VAL A 18 -3.79 -21.88 -9.75
C VAL A 18 -4.47 -22.14 -11.07
N GLN A 19 -4.63 -21.13 -11.91
CA GLN A 19 -5.17 -21.26 -13.25
C GLN A 19 -4.04 -21.50 -14.25
N VAL A 20 -4.00 -22.70 -14.83
CA VAL A 20 -2.92 -23.15 -15.73
C VAL A 20 -3.45 -23.39 -17.12
N ALA A 21 -2.74 -22.90 -18.15
CA ALA A 21 -3.05 -23.17 -19.54
C ALA A 21 -2.90 -24.67 -19.86
N ARG A 22 -3.97 -25.30 -20.34
CA ARG A 22 -3.96 -26.73 -20.73
C ARG A 22 -3.26 -27.00 -22.07
N GLN A 23 -3.18 -25.98 -22.91
CA GLN A 23 -2.55 -25.99 -24.23
C GLN A 23 -1.94 -24.63 -24.51
N ASP A 24 -1.10 -24.52 -25.54
CA ASP A 24 -0.59 -23.23 -25.98
C ASP A 24 -1.74 -22.30 -26.36
N ILE A 25 -1.71 -21.07 -25.88
CA ILE A 25 -2.68 -20.00 -26.15
C ILE A 25 -1.94 -18.88 -26.88
N ALA A 26 -2.52 -18.37 -27.97
CA ALA A 26 -1.92 -17.24 -28.70
C ALA A 26 -2.11 -15.92 -27.91
N ALA A 27 -1.29 -14.91 -28.22
CA ALA A 27 -1.51 -13.55 -27.72
C ALA A 27 -2.87 -13.00 -28.17
N GLU A 28 -3.40 -12.04 -27.44
CA GLU A 28 -4.67 -11.36 -27.71
C GLU A 28 -5.89 -12.31 -27.83
N THR A 29 -5.81 -13.47 -27.15
CA THR A 29 -6.89 -14.46 -27.14
C THR A 29 -7.83 -14.18 -25.96
N PRO A 30 -9.14 -13.95 -26.20
CA PRO A 30 -10.13 -13.91 -25.14
C PRO A 30 -10.22 -15.26 -24.44
N LEU A 31 -10.04 -15.26 -23.11
CA LEU A 31 -10.10 -16.47 -22.28
C LEU A 31 -11.53 -16.76 -21.82
N PHE A 32 -12.20 -15.74 -21.31
CA PHE A 32 -13.60 -15.77 -20.89
C PHE A 32 -14.17 -14.36 -20.83
N SER A 33 -15.50 -14.27 -20.83
CA SER A 33 -16.24 -13.02 -20.69
C SER A 33 -17.31 -13.17 -19.63
N ILE A 34 -17.47 -12.15 -18.79
CA ILE A 34 -18.37 -12.14 -17.64
C ILE A 34 -19.37 -11.02 -17.83
N PRO A 35 -20.66 -11.33 -18.09
CA PRO A 35 -21.70 -10.31 -18.23
C PRO A 35 -21.86 -9.47 -16.97
N ARG A 36 -22.01 -8.15 -17.08
CA ARG A 36 -22.16 -7.24 -15.93
C ARG A 36 -23.32 -7.62 -15.00
N ASN A 37 -24.40 -8.18 -15.50
CA ASN A 37 -25.55 -8.62 -14.71
C ASN A 37 -25.28 -9.86 -13.83
N THR A 38 -24.11 -10.50 -13.96
CA THR A 38 -23.66 -11.60 -13.10
C THR A 38 -22.76 -11.15 -11.95
N ILE A 39 -22.34 -9.89 -11.96
CA ILE A 39 -21.51 -9.28 -10.91
C ILE A 39 -22.36 -9.11 -9.65
N ILE A 40 -21.77 -9.36 -8.48
CA ILE A 40 -22.43 -9.14 -7.19
C ILE A 40 -22.11 -7.74 -6.70
N CYS A 41 -23.09 -6.87 -6.70
CA CYS A 41 -22.96 -5.51 -6.21
C CYS A 41 -24.29 -4.97 -5.69
N ALA A 42 -24.31 -3.77 -5.17
CA ALA A 42 -25.52 -3.13 -4.65
C ALA A 42 -26.63 -3.00 -5.72
N ALA A 43 -26.27 -2.86 -7.01
CA ALA A 43 -27.24 -2.69 -8.08
C ALA A 43 -27.87 -4.00 -8.57
N THR A 44 -27.16 -5.13 -8.45
CA THR A 44 -27.62 -6.44 -8.95
C THR A 44 -28.32 -7.30 -7.91
N SER A 45 -28.07 -7.03 -6.60
CA SER A 45 -28.74 -7.76 -5.52
C SER A 45 -30.13 -7.24 -5.25
N THR A 46 -31.05 -8.15 -4.92
CA THR A 46 -32.43 -7.81 -4.49
C THR A 46 -32.49 -7.22 -3.09
N LEU A 47 -31.38 -7.12 -2.36
CA LEU A 47 -31.34 -6.53 -1.01
C LEU A 47 -31.77 -5.07 -1.04
N ARG A 48 -31.35 -4.31 -2.07
CA ARG A 48 -31.77 -2.91 -2.24
C ARG A 48 -33.29 -2.72 -2.28
N ASP A 49 -33.99 -3.64 -2.93
CA ASP A 49 -35.47 -3.58 -2.99
C ASP A 49 -36.14 -3.91 -1.65
N ARG A 50 -35.42 -4.66 -0.78
CA ARG A 50 -35.92 -5.07 0.52
C ARG A 50 -35.73 -4.04 1.62
N ILE A 51 -34.61 -3.33 1.59
CA ILE A 51 -34.23 -2.32 2.58
C ILE A 51 -33.72 -1.04 1.90
N PRO A 52 -34.53 -0.40 1.04
CA PRO A 52 -34.09 0.72 0.22
C PRO A 52 -33.50 1.87 1.04
N ALA A 53 -34.01 2.13 2.24
CA ALA A 53 -33.52 3.21 3.10
C ALA A 53 -32.02 3.13 3.42
N VAL A 54 -31.43 1.91 3.45
CA VAL A 54 -29.99 1.71 3.70
C VAL A 54 -29.14 2.11 2.49
N PHE A 55 -29.72 1.99 1.28
CA PHE A 55 -29.03 2.29 0.02
C PHE A 55 -29.29 3.72 -0.49
N ASP A 56 -30.32 4.40 0.03
CA ASP A 56 -30.68 5.74 -0.41
C ASP A 56 -29.97 6.85 0.41
N LEU A 57 -29.26 6.50 1.48
CA LEU A 57 -28.46 7.44 2.28
C LEU A 57 -27.31 8.10 1.47
N GLU A 58 -26.90 7.49 0.36
CA GLU A 58 -25.92 8.07 -0.58
C GLU A 58 -26.46 9.32 -1.34
N ARG A 59 -27.77 9.59 -1.33
CA ARG A 59 -28.37 10.70 -2.11
C ARG A 59 -28.57 11.99 -1.33
N ASP A 60 -28.70 11.91 -0.01
CA ASP A 60 -29.05 13.09 0.80
C ASP A 60 -27.82 13.94 1.22
N ASP A 61 -26.61 13.37 1.25
CA ASP A 61 -25.38 14.11 1.60
C ASP A 61 -24.77 14.91 0.42
N ALA A 62 -25.21 14.68 -0.81
CA ALA A 62 -24.71 15.42 -1.98
C ALA A 62 -25.24 16.89 -2.06
N GLY A 63 -26.00 17.37 -1.09
CA GLY A 63 -26.74 18.63 -1.17
C GLY A 63 -26.47 19.71 -0.13
N LEU A 64 -25.75 19.46 0.95
CA LEU A 64 -25.60 20.44 2.04
C LEU A 64 -24.26 20.32 2.79
N SER A 65 -23.11 20.62 2.18
CA SER A 65 -21.98 21.17 2.95
C SER A 65 -21.05 21.98 2.05
N ASP A 66 -21.09 23.31 2.21
CA ASP A 66 -20.08 24.27 1.74
C ASP A 66 -18.83 24.28 2.67
N PHE A 67 -18.42 23.12 3.18
CA PHE A 67 -17.20 22.99 3.97
C PHE A 67 -16.38 21.84 3.39
N GLU A 68 -15.34 22.21 2.67
CA GLU A 68 -14.27 21.37 2.17
C GLU A 68 -13.42 20.88 3.35
N ASP A 69 -13.83 19.80 4.04
CA ASP A 69 -12.97 19.05 4.93
C ASP A 69 -12.48 17.81 4.17
N GLU A 70 -11.15 17.68 4.00
CA GLU A 70 -10.48 16.56 3.31
C GLU A 70 -10.78 15.17 3.92
N ASP A 71 -11.39 15.11 5.11
CA ASP A 71 -11.85 13.87 5.76
C ASP A 71 -13.13 13.29 5.11
N ASP A 72 -13.82 13.98 4.21
CA ASP A 72 -15.12 13.56 3.64
C ASP A 72 -14.97 12.59 2.45
N LEU A 73 -13.80 12.52 1.81
CA LEU A 73 -13.49 11.59 0.73
C LEU A 73 -13.43 10.12 1.20
N THR A 74 -13.14 9.90 2.48
CA THR A 74 -13.13 8.55 3.07
C THR A 74 -14.53 8.02 3.39
N SER A 75 -15.52 8.88 3.52
CA SER A 75 -16.91 8.55 3.86
C SER A 75 -17.61 7.80 2.73
N SER A 76 -17.51 8.27 1.49
CA SER A 76 -18.18 7.67 0.32
C SER A 76 -17.65 6.27 -0.03
N SER A 77 -16.33 6.09 0.02
CA SER A 77 -15.68 4.80 -0.26
C SER A 77 -15.99 3.77 0.84
N GLN A 78 -16.04 4.18 2.10
CA GLN A 78 -16.43 3.29 3.22
C GLN A 78 -17.89 2.85 3.10
N ASP A 79 -18.78 3.67 2.59
CA ASP A 79 -20.18 3.32 2.42
C ASP A 79 -20.38 2.29 1.30
N SER A 80 -19.69 2.41 0.17
CA SER A 80 -19.70 1.41 -0.90
C SER A 80 -19.21 0.04 -0.44
N TRP A 81 -18.15 0.00 0.35
CA TRP A 81 -17.61 -1.22 0.94
C TRP A 81 -18.57 -1.85 1.97
N THR A 82 -19.16 -1.04 2.84
CA THR A 82 -20.18 -1.44 3.82
C THR A 82 -21.40 -2.06 3.13
N LEU A 83 -21.90 -1.41 2.07
CA LEU A 83 -23.04 -1.91 1.30
C LEU A 83 -22.73 -3.26 0.63
N LEU A 84 -21.52 -3.44 0.09
CA LEU A 84 -21.14 -4.71 -0.51
C LEU A 84 -21.02 -5.83 0.55
N ILE A 85 -20.54 -5.55 1.77
CA ILE A 85 -20.56 -6.52 2.87
C ILE A 85 -22.00 -6.96 3.19
N LEU A 86 -22.92 -6.02 3.30
CA LEU A 86 -24.35 -6.32 3.54
C LEU A 86 -24.95 -7.19 2.43
N VAL A 87 -24.63 -6.88 1.17
CA VAL A 87 -25.06 -7.68 0.01
C VAL A 87 -24.49 -9.10 0.09
N LEU A 88 -23.20 -9.26 0.38
CA LEU A 88 -22.58 -10.59 0.48
C LEU A 88 -23.15 -11.40 1.65
N ILE A 89 -23.37 -10.79 2.81
CA ILE A 89 -24.02 -11.46 3.96
C ILE A 89 -25.43 -11.91 3.56
N TYR A 90 -26.22 -11.03 2.95
CA TYR A 90 -27.59 -11.35 2.52
C TYR A 90 -27.61 -12.50 1.52
N GLU A 91 -26.80 -12.44 0.47
CA GLU A 91 -26.77 -13.48 -0.54
C GLU A 91 -26.21 -14.82 0.01
N TYR A 92 -25.25 -14.77 0.93
CA TYR A 92 -24.74 -15.96 1.62
C TYR A 92 -25.81 -16.62 2.49
N LEU A 93 -26.58 -15.85 3.27
CA LEU A 93 -27.64 -16.34 4.14
C LEU A 93 -28.86 -16.89 3.39
N ARG A 94 -29.08 -16.44 2.14
CA ARG A 94 -30.12 -17.01 1.25
C ARG A 94 -29.83 -18.45 0.84
N GLY A 95 -28.58 -18.91 0.91
CA GLY A 95 -28.18 -20.26 0.52
C GLY A 95 -28.65 -20.62 -0.89
N ASP A 96 -29.37 -21.73 -1.05
CA ASP A 96 -29.84 -22.22 -2.37
C ASP A 96 -30.77 -21.24 -3.11
N ALA A 97 -31.30 -20.22 -2.44
CA ALA A 97 -32.13 -19.20 -3.07
C ALA A 97 -31.31 -18.07 -3.71
N SER A 98 -30.00 -17.98 -3.45
CA SER A 98 -29.11 -17.03 -4.09
C SER A 98 -28.64 -17.52 -5.45
N PRO A 99 -28.74 -16.72 -6.53
CA PRO A 99 -28.19 -17.08 -7.83
C PRO A 99 -26.66 -17.22 -7.81
N TRP A 100 -26.00 -16.58 -6.83
CA TRP A 100 -24.55 -16.60 -6.68
C TRP A 100 -24.04 -17.68 -5.72
N LYS A 101 -24.91 -18.57 -5.21
CA LYS A 101 -24.48 -19.63 -4.30
C LYS A 101 -23.25 -20.41 -4.81
N PRO A 102 -23.19 -20.86 -6.08
CA PRO A 102 -22.02 -21.59 -6.58
C PRO A 102 -20.71 -20.84 -6.45
N TYR A 103 -20.75 -19.51 -6.58
CA TYR A 103 -19.60 -18.65 -6.37
C TYR A 103 -19.29 -18.45 -4.87
N LEU A 104 -20.29 -18.14 -4.06
CA LEU A 104 -20.13 -17.95 -2.61
C LEU A 104 -19.61 -19.19 -1.89
N ASP A 105 -19.94 -20.38 -2.40
CA ASP A 105 -19.48 -21.67 -1.86
C ASP A 105 -17.98 -21.93 -2.11
N VAL A 106 -17.38 -21.30 -3.13
CA VAL A 106 -15.94 -21.44 -3.44
C VAL A 106 -15.08 -20.33 -2.84
N LEU A 107 -15.69 -19.28 -2.31
CA LEU A 107 -14.93 -18.25 -1.61
C LEU A 107 -14.23 -18.84 -0.37
N PRO A 108 -12.99 -18.40 -0.07
CA PRO A 108 -12.25 -18.89 1.09
C PRO A 108 -13.03 -18.74 2.38
N SER A 109 -12.97 -19.77 3.22
CA SER A 109 -13.48 -19.71 4.59
C SER A 109 -12.49 -19.12 5.58
N THR A 110 -11.21 -19.09 5.21
CA THR A 110 -10.09 -18.56 6.00
C THR A 110 -9.16 -17.75 5.10
N PHE A 111 -8.54 -16.73 5.67
CA PHE A 111 -7.60 -15.85 4.99
C PHE A 111 -6.25 -15.84 5.73
N ASP A 112 -5.17 -15.69 4.99
CA ASP A 112 -3.81 -15.55 5.54
C ASP A 112 -3.37 -14.08 5.65
N THR A 113 -4.31 -13.13 5.57
CA THR A 113 -4.05 -11.72 5.83
C THR A 113 -3.77 -11.47 7.31
N PRO A 114 -2.98 -10.45 7.68
CA PRO A 114 -2.66 -10.12 9.07
C PRO A 114 -3.87 -9.90 9.98
N MET A 115 -5.03 -9.59 9.43
CA MET A 115 -6.30 -9.49 10.16
C MET A 115 -6.64 -10.77 10.97
N PHE A 116 -6.22 -11.95 10.48
CA PHE A 116 -6.48 -13.26 11.09
C PHE A 116 -5.25 -13.86 11.78
N TRP A 117 -4.18 -13.08 11.91
CA TRP A 117 -2.98 -13.56 12.58
C TRP A 117 -3.10 -13.44 14.09
N SER A 118 -2.55 -14.42 14.80
CA SER A 118 -2.38 -14.33 16.25
C SER A 118 -1.37 -13.24 16.62
N PRO A 119 -1.37 -12.73 17.86
CA PRO A 119 -0.36 -11.77 18.32
C PRO A 119 1.09 -12.26 18.13
N ALA A 120 1.31 -13.58 18.27
CA ALA A 120 2.64 -14.18 18.05
C ALA A 120 3.05 -14.13 16.57
N GLU A 121 2.12 -14.39 15.63
CA GLU A 121 2.37 -14.29 14.19
C GLU A 121 2.56 -12.82 13.76
N LEU A 122 1.75 -11.89 14.27
CA LEU A 122 1.92 -10.46 14.02
C LEU A 122 3.28 -9.94 14.49
N SER A 123 3.79 -10.46 15.62
CA SER A 123 5.11 -10.08 16.13
C SER A 123 6.26 -10.46 15.20
N GLU A 124 6.07 -11.41 14.28
CA GLU A 124 7.06 -11.76 13.26
C GLU A 124 7.27 -10.66 12.21
N LEU A 125 6.30 -9.78 12.02
CA LEU A 125 6.44 -8.58 11.17
C LEU A 125 7.34 -7.50 11.80
N GLN A 126 7.61 -7.62 13.10
CA GLN A 126 8.50 -6.73 13.87
C GLN A 126 8.10 -5.25 13.74
N ALA A 127 9.01 -4.42 13.24
CA ALA A 127 8.81 -2.98 13.07
C ALA A 127 8.16 -2.58 11.73
N SER A 128 7.64 -3.53 10.95
CA SER A 128 6.94 -3.21 9.71
C SER A 128 5.72 -2.32 9.98
N ALA A 129 5.55 -1.28 9.18
CA ALA A 129 4.40 -0.38 9.28
C ALA A 129 3.05 -1.09 9.02
N VAL A 130 3.08 -2.25 8.34
CA VAL A 130 1.86 -3.03 8.07
C VAL A 130 1.13 -3.45 9.35
N VAL A 131 1.84 -3.64 10.47
CA VAL A 131 1.23 -4.01 11.75
C VAL A 131 0.22 -2.97 12.24
N ALA A 132 0.55 -1.68 12.13
CA ALA A 132 -0.34 -0.59 12.48
C ALA A 132 -1.54 -0.47 11.51
N LYS A 133 -1.35 -0.90 10.26
CA LYS A 133 -2.38 -0.84 9.19
C LYS A 133 -3.35 -2.03 9.20
N VAL A 134 -3.20 -3.00 10.10
CA VAL A 134 -4.15 -4.13 10.22
C VAL A 134 -5.54 -3.64 10.64
N GLY A 135 -5.62 -2.70 11.59
CA GLY A 135 -6.86 -1.99 11.95
C GLY A 135 -7.99 -2.88 12.48
N LYS A 136 -7.67 -4.03 13.14
CA LYS A 136 -8.70 -4.99 13.55
C LYS A 136 -9.76 -4.40 14.49
N GLU A 137 -9.34 -3.62 15.49
CA GLU A 137 -10.27 -3.02 16.46
C GLU A 137 -11.18 -1.96 15.81
N ASP A 138 -10.67 -1.24 14.80
CA ASP A 138 -11.46 -0.27 14.04
C ASP A 138 -12.45 -0.98 13.13
N ALA A 139 -12.04 -2.09 12.49
CA ALA A 139 -12.91 -2.95 11.71
C ALA A 139 -14.00 -3.56 12.59
N ASP A 140 -13.69 -4.08 13.78
CA ASP A 140 -14.67 -4.62 14.73
C ASP A 140 -15.71 -3.55 15.11
N ARG A 141 -15.28 -2.32 15.41
CA ARG A 141 -16.16 -1.20 15.74
C ARG A 141 -17.05 -0.78 14.56
N MET A 142 -16.49 -0.68 13.37
CA MET A 142 -17.23 -0.34 12.15
C MET A 142 -18.27 -1.43 11.83
N ILE A 143 -17.88 -2.70 11.85
CA ILE A 143 -18.79 -3.82 11.60
C ILE A 143 -19.93 -3.82 12.62
N ALA A 144 -19.62 -3.63 13.92
CA ALA A 144 -20.65 -3.60 14.95
C ALA A 144 -21.64 -2.45 14.74
N SER A 145 -21.16 -1.25 14.40
CA SER A 145 -22.01 -0.07 14.25
C SER A 145 -22.78 -0.01 12.94
N LYS A 146 -22.15 -0.37 11.80
CA LYS A 146 -22.74 -0.21 10.46
C LYS A 146 -23.36 -1.51 9.90
N ILE A 147 -22.80 -2.69 10.21
CA ILE A 147 -23.26 -3.96 9.65
C ILE A 147 -24.23 -4.66 10.60
N LEU A 148 -23.81 -4.97 11.86
CA LEU A 148 -24.63 -5.70 12.80
C LEU A 148 -25.92 -4.93 13.10
N SER A 149 -25.85 -3.62 13.29
CA SER A 149 -27.02 -2.77 13.54
C SER A 149 -28.07 -2.87 12.43
N VAL A 150 -27.65 -2.85 11.15
CA VAL A 150 -28.54 -2.98 9.99
C VAL A 150 -29.13 -4.39 9.92
N VAL A 151 -28.32 -5.44 10.07
CA VAL A 151 -28.80 -6.83 10.05
C VAL A 151 -29.81 -7.08 11.17
N ARG A 152 -29.60 -6.56 12.38
CA ARG A 152 -30.52 -6.68 13.52
C ARG A 152 -31.80 -5.87 13.33
N ALA A 153 -31.72 -4.70 12.70
CA ALA A 153 -32.91 -3.91 12.39
C ALA A 153 -33.83 -4.57 11.33
N HIS A 154 -33.24 -5.46 10.50
CA HIS A 154 -33.94 -6.11 9.39
C HIS A 154 -33.80 -7.64 9.43
N GLU A 155 -33.93 -8.24 10.63
CA GLU A 155 -33.79 -9.70 10.81
C GLU A 155 -34.75 -10.53 9.95
N ASP A 156 -35.93 -10.03 9.68
CA ASP A 156 -36.93 -10.66 8.81
C ASP A 156 -36.45 -10.77 7.34
N VAL A 157 -35.56 -9.89 6.92
CA VAL A 157 -34.95 -9.90 5.57
C VAL A 157 -33.72 -10.82 5.52
N PHE A 158 -32.85 -10.74 6.53
CA PHE A 158 -31.61 -11.54 6.57
C PHE A 158 -31.84 -12.98 7.06
N PHE A 159 -32.79 -13.19 7.96
CA PHE A 159 -33.12 -14.49 8.57
C PHE A 159 -34.60 -14.83 8.40
N PRO A 160 -35.04 -15.15 7.18
CA PRO A 160 -36.46 -15.45 6.95
C PRO A 160 -36.97 -16.68 7.72
N ARG A 161 -36.06 -17.48 8.30
CA ARG A 161 -36.37 -18.58 9.20
C ARG A 161 -35.70 -18.33 10.55
N ALA A 162 -36.47 -18.26 11.63
CA ALA A 162 -35.95 -18.01 12.97
C ALA A 162 -34.92 -19.05 13.45
N THR A 163 -34.90 -20.25 12.85
CA THR A 163 -33.94 -21.32 13.17
C THR A 163 -32.52 -21.05 12.63
N ASP A 164 -32.37 -20.13 11.70
CA ASP A 164 -31.13 -19.87 10.97
C ASP A 164 -30.42 -18.57 11.46
N THR A 165 -30.96 -17.95 12.53
CA THR A 165 -30.42 -16.71 13.10
C THR A 165 -29.03 -16.93 13.70
N LEU A 166 -28.06 -16.12 13.28
CA LEU A 166 -26.71 -16.07 13.83
C LEU A 166 -26.69 -15.18 15.09
N ASP A 167 -25.90 -15.56 16.09
CA ASP A 167 -25.57 -14.65 17.18
C ASP A 167 -24.57 -13.53 16.72
N ASP A 168 -24.34 -12.55 17.59
CA ASP A 168 -23.50 -11.40 17.23
C ASP A 168 -22.03 -11.80 16.92
N THR A 169 -21.52 -12.83 17.62
CA THR A 169 -20.15 -13.33 17.37
C THR A 169 -20.06 -13.98 16.00
N GLN A 170 -21.01 -14.85 15.67
CA GLN A 170 -21.08 -15.52 14.37
C GLN A 170 -21.29 -14.53 13.23
N LEU A 171 -22.11 -13.50 13.45
CA LEU A 171 -22.35 -12.45 12.45
C LEU A 171 -21.11 -11.57 12.26
N LEU A 172 -20.39 -11.24 13.34
CA LEU A 172 -19.11 -10.52 13.26
C LEU A 172 -18.07 -11.33 12.48
N GLU A 173 -17.93 -12.62 12.75
CA GLU A 173 -17.02 -13.51 12.01
C GLU A 173 -17.39 -13.57 10.53
N LEU A 174 -18.69 -13.69 10.23
CA LEU A 174 -19.18 -13.68 8.84
C LEU A 174 -18.88 -12.34 8.15
N ALA A 175 -19.11 -11.21 8.82
CA ALA A 175 -18.83 -9.89 8.28
C ALA A 175 -17.32 -9.68 8.00
N HIS A 176 -16.44 -10.11 8.91
CA HIS A 176 -14.98 -10.10 8.66
C HIS A 176 -14.60 -10.97 7.47
N ARG A 177 -15.19 -12.14 7.35
CA ARG A 177 -14.97 -13.02 6.20
C ARG A 177 -15.39 -12.35 4.89
N MET A 178 -16.56 -11.72 4.85
CA MET A 178 -17.05 -11.02 3.66
C MET A 178 -16.22 -9.78 3.35
N GLY A 179 -15.86 -8.97 4.34
CA GLY A 179 -14.97 -7.82 4.17
C GLY A 179 -13.59 -8.22 3.65
N SER A 180 -13.03 -9.32 4.14
CA SER A 180 -11.75 -9.83 3.63
C SER A 180 -11.85 -10.40 2.21
N ALA A 181 -12.98 -11.01 1.86
CA ALA A 181 -13.24 -11.43 0.49
C ALA A 181 -13.33 -10.23 -0.47
N ILE A 182 -14.00 -9.15 -0.04
CA ILE A 182 -14.06 -7.90 -0.82
C ILE A 182 -12.66 -7.31 -0.99
N MET A 183 -11.90 -7.18 0.10
CA MET A 183 -10.53 -6.64 0.04
C MET A 183 -9.62 -7.41 -0.93
N ALA A 184 -9.80 -8.74 -1.01
CA ALA A 184 -8.96 -9.60 -1.83
C ALA A 184 -9.46 -9.79 -3.28
N TYR A 185 -10.75 -9.60 -3.54
CA TYR A 185 -11.38 -10.07 -4.79
C TYR A 185 -12.36 -9.11 -5.45
N ALA A 186 -12.70 -7.98 -4.82
CA ALA A 186 -13.58 -7.00 -5.44
C ALA A 186 -12.86 -6.21 -6.53
N PHE A 187 -13.64 -5.76 -7.49
CA PHE A 187 -13.23 -4.89 -8.57
C PHE A 187 -13.90 -3.53 -8.41
N ASP A 188 -13.18 -2.47 -8.74
CA ASP A 188 -13.75 -1.16 -8.96
C ASP A 188 -14.44 -1.15 -10.33
N LEU A 189 -15.73 -0.87 -10.32
CA LEU A 189 -16.56 -0.84 -11.51
C LEU A 189 -16.95 0.60 -11.79
N GLU A 190 -16.68 1.08 -12.98
CA GLU A 190 -17.13 2.41 -13.40
C GLU A 190 -18.65 2.50 -13.33
N LYS A 191 -19.19 3.58 -12.77
CA LYS A 191 -20.61 3.89 -12.85
C LYS A 191 -20.90 4.40 -14.27
N ASP A 192 -21.97 3.89 -14.90
CA ASP A 192 -22.44 4.31 -16.24
C ASP A 192 -23.02 5.75 -16.23
N ASP A 193 -22.27 6.75 -15.76
CA ASP A 193 -22.66 8.14 -15.91
C ASP A 193 -22.03 8.70 -17.20
N GLU A 194 -22.89 8.87 -18.21
CA GLU A 194 -22.57 9.58 -19.45
C GLU A 194 -22.06 10.99 -19.14
N THR A 195 -20.86 11.28 -19.55
CA THR A 195 -20.13 12.57 -19.57
C THR A 195 -19.01 12.67 -18.54
N ASP A 196 -17.79 12.35 -18.97
CA ASP A 196 -16.69 13.31 -18.95
C ASP A 196 -15.43 12.70 -19.61
N GLU A 197 -14.79 13.51 -20.44
CA GLU A 197 -13.57 13.19 -21.17
C GLU A 197 -12.47 12.70 -20.20
N ALA A 198 -12.13 11.42 -20.30
CA ALA A 198 -11.08 10.80 -19.49
C ALA A 198 -9.73 11.47 -19.76
N ASN A 199 -9.11 11.97 -18.72
CA ASN A 199 -7.66 12.19 -18.71
C ASN A 199 -6.99 10.80 -18.61
N GLU A 200 -6.28 10.40 -19.66
CA GLU A 200 -5.62 9.09 -19.83
C GLU A 200 -4.42 8.87 -18.90
N ASP A 201 -4.12 9.74 -17.94
CA ASP A 201 -2.88 9.73 -17.17
C ASP A 201 -2.99 9.22 -15.72
N ASP A 202 -4.17 8.76 -15.24
CA ASP A 202 -4.35 8.33 -13.83
C ASP A 202 -4.87 6.88 -13.70
N GLU A 203 -4.10 5.90 -14.16
CA GLU A 203 -4.49 4.48 -14.25
C GLU A 203 -4.54 3.71 -12.90
N TRP A 204 -4.13 4.30 -11.76
CA TRP A 204 -3.94 3.57 -10.50
C TRP A 204 -4.46 4.27 -9.24
N VAL A 205 -5.37 5.22 -9.37
CA VAL A 205 -5.87 5.98 -8.24
C VAL A 205 -7.13 5.34 -7.66
N GLU A 206 -7.10 5.05 -6.36
CA GLU A 206 -8.30 4.75 -5.56
C GLU A 206 -9.40 5.78 -5.87
N ASP A 207 -10.67 5.33 -5.94
CA ASP A 207 -11.83 6.14 -6.32
C ASP A 207 -11.88 7.50 -5.58
N ARG A 208 -11.26 8.52 -6.16
CA ARG A 208 -11.19 9.89 -5.60
C ARG A 208 -12.49 10.69 -5.73
N ALA A 209 -13.50 10.16 -6.42
CA ALA A 209 -14.70 10.92 -6.72
C ALA A 209 -16.02 10.19 -6.39
N GLY A 210 -15.99 9.03 -5.73
CA GLY A 210 -17.20 8.22 -5.49
C GLY A 210 -17.90 7.80 -6.80
N LYS A 211 -17.15 7.78 -7.93
CA LYS A 211 -17.68 7.46 -9.25
C LYS A 211 -17.69 5.96 -9.54
N THR A 212 -16.91 5.17 -8.78
CA THR A 212 -16.85 3.73 -8.95
C THR A 212 -17.76 3.00 -7.97
N MET A 213 -18.14 1.80 -8.30
CA MET A 213 -18.94 0.90 -7.48
C MET A 213 -18.17 -0.39 -7.27
N LEU A 214 -18.00 -0.81 -6.02
CA LEU A 214 -17.38 -2.10 -5.72
C LEU A 214 -18.28 -3.27 -6.12
N GLY A 215 -17.69 -4.30 -6.73
CA GLY A 215 -18.40 -5.52 -7.08
C GLY A 215 -17.52 -6.76 -7.06
N MET A 216 -18.10 -7.90 -6.67
CA MET A 216 -17.46 -9.20 -6.82
C MET A 216 -17.73 -9.72 -8.23
N VAL A 217 -16.67 -10.04 -8.96
CA VAL A 217 -16.74 -10.49 -10.37
C VAL A 217 -16.40 -11.98 -10.44
N PRO A 218 -17.43 -12.87 -10.38
CA PRO A 218 -17.21 -14.32 -10.40
C PRO A 218 -16.38 -14.74 -11.61
N MET A 219 -15.35 -15.54 -11.41
CA MET A 219 -14.38 -16.03 -12.41
C MET A 219 -13.21 -15.07 -12.71
N ALA A 220 -13.36 -13.75 -12.62
CA ALA A 220 -12.23 -12.84 -12.82
C ALA A 220 -11.23 -12.92 -11.65
N ASP A 221 -11.75 -13.02 -10.45
CA ASP A 221 -11.03 -13.13 -9.18
C ASP A 221 -10.25 -14.45 -8.97
N ILE A 222 -10.46 -15.46 -9.82
CA ILE A 222 -9.67 -16.69 -9.78
C ILE A 222 -8.29 -16.54 -10.44
N LEU A 223 -8.08 -15.49 -11.23
CA LEU A 223 -6.77 -15.18 -11.81
C LEU A 223 -5.89 -14.60 -10.72
N ASN A 224 -4.86 -15.33 -10.34
CA ASN A 224 -3.85 -14.80 -9.47
C ASN A 224 -3.09 -13.64 -10.13
N ALA A 225 -2.41 -12.79 -9.34
CA ALA A 225 -1.59 -11.71 -9.87
C ALA A 225 -0.11 -11.88 -9.54
N ASP A 226 0.72 -11.32 -10.40
CA ASP A 226 2.14 -11.12 -10.15
C ASP A 226 2.57 -9.79 -10.77
N ALA A 227 3.76 -9.28 -10.40
CA ALA A 227 4.36 -8.12 -11.02
C ALA A 227 4.72 -8.37 -12.50
N GLU A 228 4.99 -9.63 -12.87
CA GLU A 228 5.02 -10.09 -14.26
C GLU A 228 3.75 -10.89 -14.55
N PHE A 229 2.98 -10.48 -15.54
CA PHE A 229 1.66 -11.05 -15.85
C PHE A 229 1.52 -11.35 -17.35
N ASN A 230 0.45 -12.02 -17.72
CA ASN A 230 0.25 -12.46 -19.11
C ASN A 230 -1.21 -12.38 -19.58
N ALA A 231 -2.10 -11.91 -18.71
CA ALA A 231 -3.49 -11.67 -19.02
C ALA A 231 -3.96 -10.37 -18.35
N HIS A 232 -5.04 -9.80 -18.87
CA HIS A 232 -5.65 -8.57 -18.40
C HIS A 232 -7.17 -8.68 -18.43
N ILE A 233 -7.85 -8.01 -17.49
CA ILE A 233 -9.31 -7.90 -17.45
C ILE A 233 -9.71 -6.57 -18.09
N ASN A 234 -10.33 -6.63 -19.25
CA ASN A 234 -10.85 -5.46 -19.93
C ASN A 234 -12.29 -5.17 -19.46
N HIS A 235 -12.56 -3.94 -19.09
CA HIS A 235 -13.87 -3.45 -18.67
C HIS A 235 -14.63 -2.93 -19.89
N GLY A 236 -15.59 -3.72 -20.40
CA GLY A 236 -16.49 -3.33 -21.49
C GLY A 236 -17.88 -2.94 -20.96
N GLU A 237 -18.69 -2.26 -21.76
CA GLU A 237 -20.04 -1.84 -21.38
C GLU A 237 -20.92 -3.01 -20.91
N ASP A 238 -20.95 -4.12 -21.66
CA ASP A 238 -21.84 -5.25 -21.38
C ASP A 238 -21.18 -6.36 -20.54
N ALA A 239 -19.84 -6.44 -20.54
CA ALA A 239 -19.11 -7.55 -19.94
C ALA A 239 -17.65 -7.21 -19.64
N LEU A 240 -17.10 -7.85 -18.61
CA LEU A 240 -15.66 -7.88 -18.37
C LEU A 240 -15.06 -9.06 -19.12
N THR A 241 -13.94 -8.86 -19.83
CA THR A 241 -13.31 -9.90 -20.64
C THR A 241 -11.85 -10.08 -20.27
N ALA A 242 -11.48 -11.30 -19.85
CA ALA A 242 -10.08 -11.66 -19.65
C ALA A 242 -9.44 -11.98 -21.01
N THR A 243 -8.30 -11.35 -21.31
CA THR A 243 -7.59 -11.51 -22.58
C THR A 243 -6.10 -11.71 -22.31
N THR A 244 -5.47 -12.61 -23.09
CA THR A 244 -4.01 -12.80 -23.00
C THR A 244 -3.26 -11.64 -23.63
N LEU A 245 -2.22 -11.14 -22.98
CA LEU A 245 -1.35 -10.07 -23.51
C LEU A 245 -0.25 -10.63 -24.40
N ARG A 246 0.22 -11.84 -24.12
CA ARG A 246 1.23 -12.56 -24.88
C ARG A 246 0.85 -14.03 -25.07
N ALA A 247 1.62 -14.74 -25.88
CA ALA A 247 1.45 -16.19 -25.99
C ALA A 247 1.78 -16.87 -24.64
N ILE A 248 0.89 -17.78 -24.21
CA ILE A 248 1.01 -18.56 -22.98
C ILE A 248 1.24 -20.02 -23.36
N LYS A 249 2.23 -20.66 -22.75
CA LYS A 249 2.54 -22.07 -23.02
C LYS A 249 1.70 -23.02 -22.16
N ALA A 250 1.46 -24.22 -22.67
CA ALA A 250 0.85 -25.28 -21.88
C ALA A 250 1.64 -25.51 -20.58
N GLY A 251 0.93 -25.51 -19.45
CA GLY A 251 1.52 -25.62 -18.12
C GLY A 251 1.92 -24.29 -17.48
N GLU A 252 1.88 -23.18 -18.21
CA GLU A 252 2.12 -21.84 -17.66
C GLU A 252 0.87 -21.33 -16.91
N GLU A 253 1.07 -20.65 -15.79
CA GLU A 253 -0.01 -20.00 -15.04
C GLU A 253 -0.50 -18.75 -15.77
N ILE A 254 -1.81 -18.52 -15.70
CA ILE A 254 -2.45 -17.32 -16.23
C ILE A 254 -2.52 -16.31 -15.08
N LEU A 255 -1.82 -15.20 -15.24
CA LEU A 255 -1.62 -14.19 -14.22
C LEU A 255 -2.19 -12.83 -14.67
N ASN A 256 -2.94 -12.21 -13.78
CA ASN A 256 -3.41 -10.83 -13.90
C ASN A 256 -2.43 -9.86 -13.20
N TYR A 257 -2.70 -8.58 -13.26
CA TYR A 257 -1.97 -7.52 -12.56
C TYR A 257 -2.89 -6.83 -11.53
N TYR A 258 -2.41 -6.68 -10.29
CA TYR A 258 -3.13 -5.99 -9.21
C TYR A 258 -2.48 -4.65 -8.85
N GLY A 259 -1.60 -4.14 -9.70
CA GLY A 259 -0.87 -2.90 -9.48
C GLY A 259 0.53 -3.09 -8.88
N PRO A 260 1.29 -1.99 -8.72
CA PRO A 260 2.65 -1.98 -8.20
C PRO A 260 2.67 -2.08 -6.66
N LEU A 261 2.07 -3.14 -6.12
CA LEU A 261 1.89 -3.33 -4.69
C LEU A 261 3.16 -3.83 -4.02
N SER A 262 3.51 -3.24 -2.89
CA SER A 262 4.60 -3.74 -2.03
C SER A 262 4.26 -5.11 -1.44
N SER A 263 5.29 -5.86 -1.00
CA SER A 263 5.09 -7.13 -0.27
C SER A 263 4.20 -6.96 0.97
N ALA A 264 4.28 -5.82 1.65
CA ALA A 264 3.44 -5.49 2.80
C ALA A 264 1.96 -5.32 2.41
N GLU A 265 1.68 -4.63 1.30
CA GLU A 265 0.30 -4.45 0.80
C GLU A 265 -0.28 -5.73 0.21
N LEU A 266 0.53 -6.53 -0.52
CA LEU A 266 0.09 -7.85 -0.97
C LEU A 266 -0.30 -8.74 0.22
N LEU A 267 0.52 -8.76 1.27
CA LEU A 267 0.21 -9.51 2.48
C LEU A 267 -1.05 -8.98 3.16
N ARG A 268 -1.19 -7.66 3.29
CA ARG A 268 -2.32 -7.05 3.98
C ARG A 268 -3.65 -7.29 3.25
N ARG A 269 -3.66 -7.14 1.93
CA ARG A 269 -4.89 -7.23 1.13
C ARG A 269 -5.22 -8.67 0.74
N TYR A 270 -4.22 -9.45 0.33
CA TYR A 270 -4.43 -10.73 -0.34
C TYR A 270 -3.88 -11.94 0.44
N GLY A 271 -3.06 -11.74 1.47
CA GLY A 271 -2.52 -12.81 2.31
C GLY A 271 -1.42 -13.63 1.63
N TYR A 272 -0.66 -13.04 0.70
CA TYR A 272 0.51 -13.66 0.08
C TYR A 272 1.62 -12.66 -0.22
N VAL A 273 2.78 -13.15 -0.60
CA VAL A 273 3.92 -12.35 -1.08
C VAL A 273 4.58 -13.05 -2.27
N THR A 274 5.20 -12.30 -3.16
CA THR A 274 6.02 -12.85 -4.27
C THR A 274 7.39 -12.19 -4.32
N ALA A 275 8.38 -12.90 -4.85
CA ALA A 275 9.72 -12.35 -5.00
C ALA A 275 9.77 -11.18 -6.00
N THR A 276 8.93 -11.21 -7.04
CA THR A 276 8.86 -10.19 -8.09
C THR A 276 8.30 -8.86 -7.59
N HIS A 277 7.32 -8.89 -6.66
CA HIS A 277 6.76 -7.69 -6.05
C HIS A 277 7.73 -6.98 -5.09
N SER A 278 8.81 -7.62 -4.64
CA SER A 278 9.81 -6.96 -3.79
C SER A 278 10.43 -5.71 -4.43
N ARG A 279 10.30 -5.53 -5.74
CA ARG A 279 10.70 -4.31 -6.45
C ARG A 279 9.91 -3.08 -6.04
N TYR A 280 8.66 -3.26 -5.62
CA TYR A 280 7.73 -2.23 -5.17
C TYR A 280 7.70 -2.10 -3.64
N ASP A 281 8.63 -2.76 -2.93
CA ASP A 281 8.69 -2.62 -1.48
C ASP A 281 8.94 -1.17 -1.10
N VAL A 282 8.21 -0.73 -0.10
CA VAL A 282 8.32 0.58 0.51
C VAL A 282 8.70 0.44 1.98
N VAL A 283 9.29 1.49 2.53
CA VAL A 283 9.50 1.58 3.98
C VAL A 283 9.17 2.98 4.47
N GLU A 284 8.39 3.06 5.51
CA GLU A 284 8.05 4.31 6.15
C GLU A 284 9.17 4.75 7.10
N LEU A 285 9.60 5.99 6.94
CA LEU A 285 10.50 6.69 7.85
C LEU A 285 9.67 7.67 8.69
N PRO A 286 9.26 7.31 9.92
CA PRO A 286 8.52 8.21 10.79
C PRO A 286 9.29 9.51 11.03
N TRP A 287 8.61 10.65 10.92
CA TRP A 287 9.20 11.96 11.16
C TRP A 287 9.78 12.07 12.56
N GLU A 288 9.18 11.40 13.55
CA GLU A 288 9.69 11.34 14.92
C GLU A 288 11.18 10.94 15.00
N LEU A 289 11.65 10.03 14.12
CA LEU A 289 13.04 9.61 14.08
C LEU A 289 13.95 10.70 13.49
N VAL A 290 13.48 11.43 12.50
CA VAL A 290 14.18 12.60 11.94
C VAL A 290 14.22 13.72 12.97
N GLU A 291 13.11 13.97 13.63
CA GLU A 291 12.95 14.94 14.72
C GLU A 291 13.90 14.65 15.89
N MET A 292 14.05 13.41 16.28
CA MET A 292 14.98 13.00 17.33
C MET A 292 16.43 13.38 16.98
N GLU A 293 16.87 13.11 15.77
CA GLU A 293 18.20 13.50 15.27
C GLU A 293 18.36 15.03 15.15
N LEU A 294 17.31 15.73 14.74
CA LEU A 294 17.28 17.19 14.68
C LEU A 294 17.40 17.80 16.08
N ARG A 295 16.69 17.24 17.05
CA ARG A 295 16.75 17.68 18.44
C ARG A 295 18.17 17.54 19.01
N GLU A 296 18.83 16.44 18.78
CA GLU A 296 20.20 16.23 19.26
C GLU A 296 21.22 17.14 18.57
N ARG A 297 21.11 17.31 17.25
CA ARG A 297 22.14 17.98 16.43
C ARG A 297 21.89 19.48 16.28
N VAL A 298 20.65 19.89 16.07
CA VAL A 298 20.28 21.28 15.74
C VAL A 298 19.86 22.04 16.97
N VAL A 299 18.93 21.46 17.74
CA VAL A 299 18.34 22.14 18.91
C VAL A 299 19.25 22.05 20.13
N GLY A 300 19.89 20.89 20.33
CA GLY A 300 20.87 20.70 21.39
C GLY A 300 20.28 20.92 22.78
N ARG A 301 20.83 21.90 23.55
CA ARG A 301 20.42 22.22 24.91
C ARG A 301 19.35 23.30 25.01
N THR A 302 18.54 23.48 24.02
CA THR A 302 17.42 24.42 24.01
C THR A 302 16.40 24.06 25.12
N GLU A 303 15.72 25.05 25.65
CA GLU A 303 14.70 24.86 26.69
C GLU A 303 13.55 23.96 26.15
N PRO A 304 12.97 23.06 26.94
CA PRO A 304 11.88 22.17 26.49
C PRO A 304 10.69 22.93 25.89
N SER A 305 10.36 24.09 26.42
CA SER A 305 9.27 24.93 25.91
C SER A 305 9.53 25.50 24.52
N ASP A 306 10.80 25.79 24.19
CA ASP A 306 11.15 26.23 22.84
C ASP A 306 11.13 25.08 21.86
N TRP A 307 11.51 23.87 22.32
CA TRP A 307 11.37 22.66 21.51
C TRP A 307 9.93 22.41 21.13
N GLU A 308 9.00 22.37 22.07
CA GLU A 308 7.57 22.18 21.80
C GLU A 308 7.01 23.22 20.81
N ARG A 309 7.46 24.45 20.89
CA ARG A 309 7.06 25.52 19.96
C ARG A 309 7.68 25.37 18.58
N ILE A 310 8.91 24.86 18.48
CA ILE A 310 9.56 24.54 17.20
C ILE A 310 8.80 23.41 16.51
N ASP A 311 8.52 22.34 17.23
CA ASP A 311 7.79 21.18 16.71
C ASP A 311 6.38 21.58 16.27
N GLN A 312 5.63 22.27 17.13
CA GLN A 312 4.29 22.76 16.76
C GLN A 312 4.30 23.66 15.52
N LEU A 313 5.32 24.52 15.38
CA LEU A 313 5.41 25.38 14.20
C LEU A 313 5.82 24.61 12.94
N ALA A 314 6.64 23.58 13.06
CA ALA A 314 7.02 22.73 11.95
C ALA A 314 5.84 21.89 11.44
N ARG A 315 5.02 21.35 12.36
CA ARG A 315 3.81 20.57 12.08
C ARG A 315 2.61 21.39 11.61
N SER A 316 2.69 22.72 11.67
CA SER A 316 1.62 23.61 11.20
C SER A 316 1.65 23.87 9.68
N ASP A 317 2.58 23.25 8.96
CA ASP A 317 2.62 23.27 7.50
C ASP A 317 1.52 22.33 6.97
N GLU A 318 0.74 22.76 5.98
CA GLU A 318 -0.34 21.96 5.39
C GLU A 318 0.20 20.70 4.68
N ASP A 319 1.43 20.77 4.17
CA ASP A 319 2.12 19.66 3.52
C ASP A 319 2.95 18.80 4.51
N PHE A 320 2.69 18.90 5.83
CA PHE A 320 3.46 18.12 6.80
C PHE A 320 3.03 16.65 6.85
N GLU A 321 4.00 15.76 6.72
CA GLU A 321 3.78 14.31 6.79
C GLU A 321 4.37 13.70 8.06
N GLU A 322 3.57 12.93 8.80
CA GLU A 322 4.02 12.19 9.99
C GLU A 322 4.97 11.03 9.65
N SER A 323 4.95 10.56 8.41
CA SER A 323 5.81 9.48 7.94
C SER A 323 6.11 9.62 6.45
N ILE A 324 7.39 9.64 6.12
CA ILE A 324 7.85 9.75 4.73
C ILE A 324 8.07 8.36 4.14
N VAL A 325 7.47 8.11 2.99
CA VAL A 325 7.63 6.83 2.27
C VAL A 325 8.90 6.84 1.45
N LEU A 326 9.73 5.81 1.64
CA LEU A 326 10.89 5.53 0.79
C LEU A 326 10.55 4.37 -0.14
N GLU A 327 10.90 4.51 -1.41
CA GLU A 327 10.62 3.53 -2.45
C GLU A 327 11.74 3.46 -3.49
N ARG A 328 11.69 2.43 -4.33
CA ARG A 328 12.56 2.32 -5.51
C ARG A 328 11.84 2.88 -6.72
N TRP A 329 12.59 3.58 -7.56
CA TRP A 329 12.11 3.81 -8.91
C TRP A 329 12.07 2.50 -9.69
N SER A 330 10.96 2.25 -10.35
CA SER A 330 10.69 1.05 -11.13
C SER A 330 9.96 1.44 -12.41
N GLU A 331 10.39 0.88 -13.54
CA GLU A 331 9.60 0.98 -14.78
C GLU A 331 8.34 0.12 -14.65
N ASP A 332 7.26 0.58 -15.26
CA ASP A 332 6.04 -0.21 -15.41
C ASP A 332 6.28 -1.43 -16.32
N PRO A 333 5.51 -2.51 -16.13
CA PRO A 333 5.53 -3.63 -17.05
C PRO A 333 5.17 -3.17 -18.47
N ASP A 334 5.79 -3.77 -19.47
CA ASP A 334 5.47 -3.49 -20.87
C ASP A 334 4.06 -4.00 -21.28
N SER A 335 3.64 -3.73 -22.49
CA SER A 335 2.33 -4.18 -23.03
C SER A 335 2.14 -5.71 -23.05
N ALA A 336 3.20 -6.49 -22.86
CA ALA A 336 3.15 -7.95 -22.69
C ALA A 336 3.17 -8.39 -21.23
N GLY A 337 3.15 -7.44 -20.28
CA GLY A 337 3.21 -7.70 -18.85
C GLY A 337 4.59 -8.12 -18.35
N GLN A 338 5.67 -7.73 -19.05
CA GLN A 338 7.04 -8.10 -18.71
C GLN A 338 7.79 -6.92 -18.12
N LEU A 339 8.64 -7.21 -17.14
CA LEU A 339 9.48 -6.22 -16.47
C LEU A 339 10.80 -6.03 -17.22
N GLY A 340 11.12 -4.79 -17.62
CA GLY A 340 12.31 -4.47 -18.42
C GLY A 340 13.59 -4.36 -17.60
N SER A 341 13.55 -3.67 -16.47
CA SER A 341 14.74 -3.35 -15.66
C SER A 341 14.55 -3.72 -14.18
N ALA A 342 15.65 -3.81 -13.43
CA ALA A 342 15.60 -3.92 -11.98
C ALA A 342 15.18 -2.57 -11.35
N ALA A 343 14.38 -2.62 -10.29
CA ALA A 343 14.07 -1.43 -9.50
C ALA A 343 15.32 -0.92 -8.78
N VAL A 344 15.48 0.39 -8.70
CA VAL A 344 16.68 1.05 -8.17
C VAL A 344 16.30 2.18 -7.23
N PHE A 345 16.93 2.24 -6.05
CA PHE A 345 16.81 3.41 -5.18
C PHE A 345 17.58 4.59 -5.78
N THR A 346 16.85 5.61 -6.21
CA THR A 346 17.43 6.77 -6.93
C THR A 346 17.67 7.98 -6.04
N GLY A 347 16.98 8.08 -4.91
CA GLY A 347 17.12 9.21 -4.01
C GLY A 347 16.10 9.22 -2.87
N LEU A 348 16.25 10.19 -1.99
CA LEU A 348 15.27 10.49 -0.95
C LEU A 348 14.16 11.37 -1.54
N PRO A 349 12.92 11.24 -1.06
CA PRO A 349 11.81 12.10 -1.48
C PRO A 349 12.08 13.59 -1.23
N ASP A 350 11.62 14.44 -2.13
CA ASP A 350 11.81 15.90 -2.02
C ASP A 350 11.05 16.47 -0.82
N GLU A 351 9.92 15.89 -0.45
CA GLU A 351 9.08 16.22 0.71
C GLU A 351 9.90 16.18 2.01
N LEU A 352 10.74 15.15 2.18
CA LEU A 352 11.63 15.04 3.34
C LEU A 352 12.60 16.23 3.43
N ALA A 353 13.14 16.70 2.31
CA ALA A 353 14.05 17.84 2.29
C ALA A 353 13.34 19.16 2.55
N GLU A 354 12.12 19.35 2.07
CA GLU A 354 11.32 20.55 2.34
C GLU A 354 10.84 20.57 3.78
N GLN A 355 10.38 19.46 4.34
CA GLN A 355 9.99 19.36 5.75
C GLN A 355 11.18 19.61 6.70
N PHE A 356 12.36 19.05 6.38
CA PHE A 356 13.61 19.37 7.07
C PHE A 356 13.92 20.88 7.07
N LYS A 357 13.75 21.53 5.94
CA LYS A 357 13.96 22.97 5.79
C LYS A 357 12.90 23.80 6.56
N GLY A 358 11.65 23.33 6.58
CA GLY A 358 10.57 23.89 7.40
C GLY A 358 10.95 23.87 8.88
N PHE A 359 11.45 22.75 9.38
CA PHE A 359 11.95 22.64 10.76
C PHE A 359 13.07 23.64 11.06
N LEU A 360 14.06 23.81 10.19
CA LEU A 360 15.13 24.79 10.37
C LEU A 360 14.60 26.22 10.43
N LYS A 361 13.58 26.56 9.64
CA LYS A 361 12.90 27.86 9.69
C LYS A 361 12.20 28.07 11.04
N ALA A 362 11.53 27.06 11.56
CA ALA A 362 10.89 27.08 12.85
C ALA A 362 11.92 27.26 13.98
N ALA A 363 13.01 26.51 13.96
CA ALA A 363 14.12 26.62 14.92
C ALA A 363 14.76 28.00 14.92
N LYS A 364 14.95 28.63 13.76
CA LYS A 364 15.40 30.03 13.63
C LYS A 364 14.38 31.01 14.21
N LYS A 365 13.08 30.82 13.89
CA LYS A 365 12.02 31.77 14.30
C LYS A 365 11.76 31.75 15.80
N VAL A 366 11.76 30.57 16.42
CA VAL A 366 11.41 30.40 17.84
C VAL A 366 12.59 30.73 18.76
N ALA A 367 13.75 30.14 18.53
CA ALA A 367 14.90 30.22 19.44
C ALA A 367 16.17 30.79 18.80
N ASN A 368 16.12 31.24 17.53
CA ASN A 368 17.26 31.80 16.77
C ASN A 368 18.51 30.89 16.84
N ILE A 369 18.30 29.58 16.71
CA ILE A 369 19.37 28.59 16.84
C ILE A 369 20.44 28.81 15.76
N GLU A 370 21.68 29.06 16.21
CA GLU A 370 22.81 29.47 15.37
C GLU A 370 23.04 28.47 14.20
N LEU A 371 23.03 27.17 14.49
CA LEU A 371 23.20 26.14 13.46
C LEU A 371 22.09 26.19 12.41
N ALA A 372 20.83 26.39 12.81
CA ALA A 372 19.71 26.53 11.88
C ALA A 372 19.84 27.80 11.02
N VAL A 373 20.28 28.91 11.61
CA VAL A 373 20.53 30.18 10.90
C VAL A 373 21.60 29.98 9.81
N HIS A 374 22.72 29.36 10.19
CA HIS A 374 23.82 29.09 9.23
C HIS A 374 23.42 28.10 8.14
N ALA A 375 22.77 27.00 8.50
CA ALA A 375 22.28 25.99 7.53
C ALA A 375 21.25 26.57 6.53
N LEU A 376 20.42 27.53 6.96
CA LEU A 376 19.51 28.23 6.05
C LEU A 376 20.23 29.20 5.11
N ALA A 377 21.33 29.80 5.55
CA ALA A 377 22.12 30.74 4.75
C ALA A 377 23.06 30.04 3.75
N ASP A 378 23.59 28.86 4.12
CA ASP A 378 24.56 28.09 3.32
C ASP A 378 23.92 26.76 2.83
N LYS A 379 23.82 26.60 1.51
CA LYS A 379 23.20 25.43 0.88
C LYS A 379 24.03 24.15 1.11
N ASP A 380 25.36 24.26 1.04
CA ASP A 380 26.24 23.10 1.19
C ASP A 380 26.23 22.62 2.66
N MET A 381 26.27 23.55 3.61
CA MET A 381 26.10 23.24 5.04
C MET A 381 24.73 22.62 5.34
N ARG A 382 23.66 23.15 4.76
CA ARG A 382 22.32 22.60 4.93
C ARG A 382 22.23 21.17 4.37
N LYS A 383 22.82 20.92 3.19
CA LYS A 383 22.84 19.57 2.58
C LYS A 383 23.63 18.60 3.46
N ASP A 384 24.80 19.01 3.99
CA ASP A 384 25.59 18.13 4.88
C ASP A 384 24.82 17.77 6.16
N LEU A 385 24.21 18.77 6.80
CA LEU A 385 23.38 18.55 7.98
C LEU A 385 22.20 17.64 7.70
N TYR A 386 21.49 17.86 6.60
CA TYR A 386 20.38 17.02 6.15
C TYR A 386 20.82 15.56 5.99
N LEU A 387 21.88 15.31 5.26
CA LEU A 387 22.38 13.94 5.02
C LEU A 387 22.80 13.25 6.34
N GLN A 388 23.39 13.99 7.29
CA GLN A 388 23.74 13.44 8.60
C GLN A 388 22.52 13.08 9.45
N VAL A 389 21.51 13.94 9.48
CA VAL A 389 20.25 13.71 10.20
C VAL A 389 19.52 12.53 9.62
N VAL A 390 19.33 12.49 8.32
CA VAL A 390 18.61 11.40 7.66
C VAL A 390 19.34 10.07 7.81
N LEU A 391 20.68 10.04 7.72
CA LEU A 391 21.44 8.83 7.97
C LEU A 391 21.23 8.29 9.38
N GLY A 392 21.21 9.17 10.40
CA GLY A 392 20.92 8.79 11.78
C GLY A 392 19.52 8.21 11.94
N ALA A 393 18.52 8.88 11.36
CA ALA A 393 17.12 8.41 11.36
C ALA A 393 16.95 7.04 10.69
N LEU A 394 17.54 6.84 9.50
CA LEU A 394 17.52 5.56 8.80
C LEU A 394 18.17 4.43 9.61
N GLN A 395 19.29 4.70 10.26
CA GLN A 395 19.96 3.73 11.12
C GLN A 395 19.12 3.39 12.35
N THR A 396 18.45 4.38 12.93
CA THR A 396 17.54 4.18 14.06
C THR A 396 16.32 3.38 13.63
N ARG A 397 15.76 3.66 12.45
CA ARG A 397 14.65 2.89 11.86
C ARG A 397 15.03 1.42 11.66
N GLU A 398 16.21 1.14 11.10
CA GLU A 398 16.69 -0.25 10.91
C GLU A 398 16.86 -0.98 12.26
N ARG A 399 17.32 -0.31 13.32
CA ARG A 399 17.48 -0.91 14.66
C ARG A 399 16.16 -1.26 15.35
N GLN A 400 15.03 -0.73 14.89
CA GLN A 400 13.71 -1.10 15.43
C GLN A 400 13.34 -2.54 15.08
N TYR A 401 13.92 -3.10 14.00
CA TYR A 401 13.76 -4.52 13.71
C TYR A 401 14.64 -5.36 14.65
N SER A 402 14.06 -6.43 15.19
CA SER A 402 14.76 -7.31 16.16
C SER A 402 15.79 -8.25 15.52
N THR A 403 15.71 -8.45 14.20
CA THR A 403 16.65 -9.26 13.41
C THR A 403 17.37 -8.39 12.38
N SER A 404 18.59 -8.78 11.99
CA SER A 404 19.30 -8.14 10.89
C SER A 404 18.78 -8.62 9.52
N LEU A 405 19.15 -7.95 8.43
CA LEU A 405 18.86 -8.41 7.06
C LEU A 405 19.49 -9.78 6.80
N GLU A 406 20.72 -9.99 7.24
CA GLU A 406 21.45 -11.27 7.09
C GLU A 406 20.82 -12.41 7.90
N ASP A 407 20.16 -12.10 9.03
CA ASP A 407 19.39 -13.09 9.78
C ASP A 407 18.17 -13.56 8.98
N ASP A 408 17.44 -12.62 8.36
CA ASP A 408 16.26 -12.93 7.56
C ASP A 408 16.63 -13.71 6.29
N GLU A 409 17.70 -13.33 5.60
CA GLU A 409 18.22 -14.07 4.45
C GLU A 409 18.59 -15.52 4.83
N ARG A 410 19.25 -15.69 5.97
CA ARG A 410 19.57 -17.03 6.48
C ARG A 410 18.35 -17.87 6.85
N LEU A 411 17.29 -17.22 7.37
CA LEU A 411 16.03 -17.89 7.67
C LEU A 411 15.35 -18.40 6.39
N LEU A 412 15.28 -17.57 5.36
CA LEU A 412 14.74 -17.94 4.05
C LEU A 412 15.55 -19.05 3.38
N ASP A 413 16.89 -18.94 3.38
CA ASP A 413 17.77 -19.94 2.79
C ASP A 413 17.69 -21.31 3.50
N LYS A 414 17.55 -21.30 4.83
CA LYS A 414 17.38 -22.51 5.62
C LYS A 414 16.05 -23.21 5.35
N GLY A 415 15.01 -22.46 5.05
CA GLY A 415 13.65 -22.96 4.88
C GLY A 415 13.05 -23.53 6.18
N GLY A 416 11.87 -24.13 6.04
CA GLY A 416 11.16 -24.78 7.15
C GLY A 416 10.36 -23.82 8.03
N LEU A 417 10.15 -22.60 7.58
CA LEU A 417 9.22 -21.65 8.19
C LEU A 417 7.76 -22.06 7.93
N THR A 418 6.83 -21.66 8.80
CA THR A 418 5.40 -21.73 8.46
C THR A 418 5.07 -20.70 7.39
N GLY A 419 3.96 -20.86 6.65
CA GLY A 419 3.58 -19.92 5.57
C GLY A 419 3.53 -18.47 6.06
N ARG A 420 2.89 -18.20 7.21
CA ARG A 420 2.79 -16.84 7.79
C ARG A 420 4.13 -16.29 8.26
N GLN A 421 4.97 -17.12 8.89
CA GLN A 421 6.31 -16.70 9.27
C GLN A 421 7.18 -16.35 8.06
N GLU A 422 7.11 -17.17 7.02
CA GLU A 422 7.88 -16.93 5.80
C GLU A 422 7.44 -15.63 5.12
N MET A 423 6.12 -15.38 5.01
CA MET A 423 5.59 -14.11 4.50
C MET A 423 6.07 -12.90 5.32
N ALA A 424 6.04 -13.00 6.65
CA ALA A 424 6.54 -11.94 7.53
C ALA A 424 8.05 -11.68 7.31
N VAL A 425 8.84 -12.74 7.12
CA VAL A 425 10.28 -12.62 6.83
C VAL A 425 10.52 -11.93 5.48
N TRP A 426 9.72 -12.25 4.45
CA TRP A 426 9.81 -11.60 3.14
C TRP A 426 9.52 -10.10 3.24
N VAL A 427 8.46 -9.70 3.92
CA VAL A 427 8.11 -8.27 4.11
C VAL A 427 9.24 -7.52 4.80
N ARG A 428 9.64 -7.94 6.01
CA ARG A 428 10.66 -7.23 6.78
C ARG A 428 12.05 -7.26 6.14
N ARG A 429 12.36 -8.30 5.35
CA ARG A 429 13.58 -8.36 4.53
C ARG A 429 13.59 -7.28 3.46
N GLY A 430 12.49 -7.14 2.73
CA GLY A 430 12.35 -6.12 1.67
C GLY A 430 12.51 -4.70 2.22
N GLU A 431 11.85 -4.40 3.34
CA GLU A 431 11.95 -3.11 4.05
C GLU A 431 13.39 -2.82 4.52
N LYS A 432 14.07 -3.80 5.15
CA LYS A 432 15.47 -3.64 5.60
C LYS A 432 16.45 -3.48 4.42
N GLN A 433 16.20 -4.18 3.32
CA GLN A 433 17.01 -4.03 2.12
C GLN A 433 16.90 -2.60 1.59
N LEU A 434 15.70 -2.06 1.51
CA LEU A 434 15.46 -0.69 1.07
C LEU A 434 16.10 0.34 2.02
N LEU A 435 16.00 0.14 3.34
CA LEU A 435 16.69 0.99 4.33
C LEU A 435 18.21 1.01 4.11
N ARG A 436 18.83 -0.13 3.78
CA ARG A 436 20.26 -0.20 3.48
C ARG A 436 20.62 0.50 2.17
N GLU A 437 19.79 0.35 1.13
CA GLU A 437 19.98 1.06 -0.13
C GLU A 437 19.93 2.59 0.10
N ALA A 438 18.96 3.06 0.88
CA ALA A 438 18.85 4.48 1.25
C ALA A 438 20.07 4.96 2.05
N GLN A 439 20.54 4.20 3.04
CA GLN A 439 21.74 4.54 3.80
C GLN A 439 23.00 4.59 2.91
N LEU A 440 23.14 3.66 1.97
CA LEU A 440 24.25 3.65 1.01
C LEU A 440 24.19 4.86 0.09
N TRP A 441 23.02 5.21 -0.38
CA TRP A 441 22.81 6.41 -1.20
C TRP A 441 23.20 7.68 -0.44
N VAL A 442 22.73 7.85 0.80
CA VAL A 442 23.07 9.00 1.66
C VAL A 442 24.58 9.11 1.89
N ARG A 443 25.25 7.98 2.17
CA ARG A 443 26.71 7.96 2.36
C ARG A 443 27.46 8.34 1.10
N ARG A 444 27.00 7.90 -0.08
CA ARG A 444 27.57 8.27 -1.37
C ARG A 444 27.43 9.76 -1.62
N GLU A 445 26.23 10.32 -1.44
CA GLU A 445 25.97 11.75 -1.60
C GLU A 445 26.85 12.60 -0.67
N ALA A 446 27.00 12.21 0.59
CA ALA A 446 27.87 12.89 1.54
C ALA A 446 29.34 12.82 1.14
N HIS A 447 29.80 11.69 0.58
CA HIS A 447 31.15 11.54 0.08
C HIS A 447 31.42 12.41 -1.15
N GLU A 448 30.53 12.41 -2.12
CA GLU A 448 30.64 13.25 -3.33
C GLU A 448 30.67 14.74 -2.99
N MET A 449 29.85 15.17 -2.03
CA MET A 449 29.83 16.55 -1.59
C MET A 449 31.17 16.97 -0.98
N ARG A 450 31.76 16.12 -0.14
CA ARG A 450 33.09 16.39 0.47
C ARG A 450 34.21 16.45 -0.56
N ASN A 451 34.17 15.59 -1.58
CA ASN A 451 35.15 15.61 -2.66
C ASN A 451 35.07 16.91 -3.48
N LYS A 452 33.85 17.35 -3.83
CA LYS A 452 33.62 18.62 -4.52
C LYS A 452 34.12 19.83 -3.72
N ALA A 453 33.94 19.79 -2.38
CA ALA A 453 34.44 20.85 -1.49
C ALA A 453 35.99 20.87 -1.44
N SER A 454 36.63 19.71 -1.40
CA SER A 454 38.09 19.60 -1.46
C SER A 454 38.70 20.12 -2.77
N GLU A 455 38.05 19.85 -3.90
CA GLU A 455 38.47 20.32 -5.21
C GLU A 455 38.37 21.85 -5.37
N ARG A 456 37.35 22.46 -4.71
CA ARG A 456 37.19 23.93 -4.71
C ARG A 456 38.16 24.64 -3.75
N GLY A 457 38.70 23.94 -2.75
CA GLY A 457 39.66 24.42 -1.75
C GLY A 457 41.14 24.18 -2.11
N GLY A 458 41.48 23.79 -3.34
CA GLY A 458 42.84 23.64 -3.80
C GLY A 458 43.65 24.93 -3.66
N PRO A 459 44.99 24.87 -3.42
CA PRO A 459 45.78 26.07 -3.11
C PRO A 459 45.69 27.09 -4.22
N ASP A 460 45.20 28.26 -3.83
CA ASP A 460 45.28 29.48 -4.64
C ASP A 460 46.77 29.75 -4.96
N ASP A 461 47.18 29.41 -6.17
CA ASP A 461 48.50 29.81 -6.69
C ASP A 461 48.53 31.34 -6.72
N GLY A 462 48.99 31.91 -5.63
CA GLY A 462 49.15 33.34 -5.42
C GLY A 462 49.90 33.99 -6.59
N PRO A 463 49.62 35.26 -6.91
CA PRO A 463 50.09 35.90 -8.15
C PRO A 463 51.60 35.93 -8.22
N ALA A 464 52.16 35.35 -9.30
CA ALA A 464 53.57 35.34 -9.61
C ALA A 464 54.18 36.75 -9.54
N ALA A 465 55.13 36.93 -8.63
CA ALA A 465 55.90 38.15 -8.46
C ALA A 465 56.46 38.64 -9.79
N LYS A 466 55.98 39.81 -10.27
CA LYS A 466 56.58 40.53 -11.40
C LYS A 466 58.02 40.89 -11.07
N LYS A 467 58.98 40.17 -11.63
CA LYS A 467 60.39 40.57 -11.68
C LYS A 467 60.50 41.92 -12.38
N ARG A 468 60.80 43.00 -11.64
CA ARG A 468 61.33 44.26 -12.19
C ARG A 468 62.69 43.96 -12.75
N ARG A 469 62.89 44.16 -14.09
CA ARG A 469 64.21 44.38 -14.68
C ARG A 469 64.58 45.82 -14.47
N LEU A 470 65.79 46.05 -13.91
CA LEU A 470 66.55 47.23 -14.01
C LEU A 470 67.20 47.31 -15.43
#